data_d4fc6631882677776962f0a2bb35501d
#
_entry.id   d4fc6631882677776962f0a2bb35501d
#
_cell.length_a   1.000
_cell.length_b   1.000
_cell.length_c   1.000
_cell.angle_alpha   90.00
_cell.angle_beta   90.00
_cell.angle_gamma   90.00
#
_symmetry.space_group_name_H-M   'P 1'
#
loop_
_entity.id
_entity.type
_entity.pdbx_description
1 polymer ?
#
loop_
_entity_poly.entity_id
_entity_poly.type
_entity_poly.pdbx_seq_one_letter_code
_entity_poly.pdbx_strand_id
1 'polypeptide(L)'
;MSTQVTIIGGGSYQWGPELMADLFLTPSLKGMHLVLEDINPDPLPKMEALAHKLNDTIGAQATITTTTDQKKSMEGADFVIVCISTGAFRSMAVDLDVPAAHGITQTV
;
A
#
# COMPACT_ATOMS: atom_id res chain seq x y z
N MET A 1 -12.61 -3.47 -19.61
CA MET A 1 -12.77 -3.56 -18.15
C MET A 1 -11.50 -3.05 -17.49
N SER A 2 -11.65 -2.23 -16.45
CA SER A 2 -10.49 -1.75 -15.70
C SER A 2 -10.08 -2.76 -14.65
N THR A 3 -8.78 -2.90 -14.46
CA THR A 3 -8.20 -3.73 -13.40
C THR A 3 -8.31 -3.00 -12.06
N GLN A 4 -8.72 -3.69 -11.02
CA GLN A 4 -8.72 -3.15 -9.67
C GLN A 4 -7.54 -3.72 -8.89
N VAL A 5 -6.73 -2.83 -8.33
CA VAL A 5 -5.62 -3.15 -7.45
C VAL A 5 -5.92 -2.57 -6.08
N THR A 6 -5.90 -3.40 -5.06
CA THR A 6 -6.11 -2.99 -3.67
C THR A 6 -4.79 -3.08 -2.92
N ILE A 7 -4.41 -2.02 -2.22
CA ILE A 7 -3.24 -2.01 -1.34
C ILE A 7 -3.73 -2.03 0.10
N ILE A 8 -3.48 -3.13 0.79
CA ILE A 8 -3.71 -3.27 2.23
C ILE A 8 -2.50 -2.66 2.94
N GLY A 9 -2.72 -1.63 3.73
CA GLY A 9 -1.65 -0.79 4.27
C GLY A 9 -1.36 0.41 3.36
N GLY A 10 -2.36 0.91 2.65
CA GLY A 10 -2.23 2.02 1.71
C GLY A 10 -1.80 3.35 2.34
N GLY A 11 -1.77 3.43 3.67
CA GLY A 11 -1.24 4.58 4.39
C GLY A 11 0.27 4.52 4.64
N SER A 12 0.97 3.52 4.12
CA SER A 12 2.42 3.37 4.30
C SER A 12 3.19 4.47 3.57
N TYR A 13 3.86 5.33 4.32
CA TYR A 13 4.69 6.40 3.75
C TYR A 13 5.97 5.88 3.10
N GLN A 14 6.44 4.71 3.50
CA GLN A 14 7.69 4.15 2.99
C GLN A 14 7.49 3.46 1.64
N TRP A 15 6.48 2.59 1.54
CA TRP A 15 6.27 1.77 0.35
C TRP A 15 5.15 2.27 -0.55
N GLY A 16 4.17 2.97 0.03
CA GLY A 16 3.00 3.43 -0.71
C GLY A 16 3.33 4.27 -1.94
N PRO A 17 4.15 5.32 -1.82
CA PRO A 17 4.49 6.16 -2.97
C PRO A 17 5.19 5.40 -4.09
N GLU A 18 6.14 4.53 -3.78
CA GLU A 18 6.82 3.71 -4.79
C GLU A 18 5.87 2.75 -5.48
N LEU A 19 5.04 2.05 -4.71
CA LEU A 19 4.07 1.12 -5.26
C LEU A 19 3.08 1.83 -6.19
N MET A 20 2.57 2.98 -5.78
CA MET A 20 1.64 3.75 -6.61
C MET A 20 2.32 4.22 -7.90
N ALA A 21 3.54 4.74 -7.81
CA ALA A 21 4.29 5.18 -8.98
C ALA A 21 4.53 4.03 -9.96
N ASP A 22 4.95 2.88 -9.47
CA ASP A 22 5.20 1.70 -10.29
C ASP A 22 3.92 1.21 -10.98
N LEU A 23 2.80 1.19 -10.26
CA LEU A 23 1.51 0.80 -10.83
C LEU A 23 1.07 1.78 -11.92
N PHE A 24 1.18 3.07 -11.68
CA PHE A 24 0.76 4.10 -12.64
C PHE A 24 1.66 4.15 -13.87
N LEU A 25 2.93 3.77 -13.73
CA LEU A 25 3.87 3.71 -14.85
C LEU A 25 3.71 2.44 -15.69
N THR A 26 2.92 1.48 -15.24
CA THR A 26 2.70 0.23 -15.97
C THR A 26 1.63 0.43 -17.04
N PRO A 27 1.99 0.38 -18.34
CA PRO A 27 1.04 0.71 -19.41
C PRO A 27 -0.20 -0.19 -19.46
N SER A 28 -0.06 -1.46 -19.11
CA SER A 28 -1.16 -2.41 -19.10
C SER A 28 -2.20 -2.12 -18.02
N LEU A 29 -1.87 -1.28 -17.02
CA LEU A 29 -2.76 -0.90 -15.94
C LEU A 29 -3.41 0.47 -16.14
N LYS A 30 -3.23 1.09 -17.30
CA LYS A 30 -3.86 2.38 -17.59
C LYS A 30 -5.37 2.29 -17.42
N GLY A 31 -5.94 3.25 -16.71
CA GLY A 31 -7.37 3.24 -16.39
C GLY A 31 -7.74 2.37 -15.19
N MET A 32 -6.76 1.88 -14.42
CA MET A 32 -7.00 1.03 -13.26
C MET A 32 -7.81 1.72 -12.17
N HIS A 33 -8.43 0.93 -11.31
CA HIS A 33 -9.03 1.39 -10.07
C HIS A 33 -8.07 1.03 -8.92
N LEU A 34 -7.50 2.04 -8.27
CA LEU A 34 -6.63 1.87 -7.12
C LEU A 34 -7.43 2.06 -5.83
N VAL A 35 -7.42 1.07 -4.97
CA VAL A 35 -8.06 1.14 -3.65
C VAL A 35 -6.98 1.11 -2.59
N LEU A 36 -6.93 2.15 -1.77
CA LEU A 36 -6.00 2.26 -0.64
C LEU A 36 -6.77 1.95 0.63
N GLU A 37 -6.38 0.90 1.33
CA GLU A 37 -6.98 0.51 2.60
C GLU A 37 -5.94 0.63 3.72
N ASP A 38 -6.34 1.14 4.86
CA ASP A 38 -5.53 1.12 6.07
C ASP A 38 -6.45 1.11 7.28
N ILE A 39 -6.06 0.35 8.31
CA ILE A 39 -6.79 0.33 9.57
C ILE A 39 -6.73 1.69 10.28
N ASN A 40 -5.65 2.44 10.04
CA ASN A 40 -5.49 3.79 10.53
C ASN A 40 -5.97 4.77 9.44
N PRO A 41 -7.05 5.55 9.68
CA PRO A 41 -7.55 6.48 8.68
C PRO A 41 -6.67 7.73 8.50
N ASP A 42 -5.81 8.04 9.46
CA ASP A 42 -5.09 9.32 9.49
C ASP A 42 -4.18 9.56 8.28
N PRO A 43 -3.39 8.58 7.79
CA PRO A 43 -2.55 8.82 6.63
C PRO A 43 -3.29 8.77 5.29
N LEU A 44 -4.51 8.22 5.24
CA LEU A 44 -5.21 8.00 3.98
C LEU A 44 -5.44 9.28 3.16
N PRO A 45 -5.88 10.42 3.75
CA PRO A 45 -6.09 11.64 2.96
C PRO A 45 -4.81 12.13 2.27
N LYS A 46 -3.67 12.04 2.94
CA LYS A 46 -2.37 12.44 2.37
C LYS A 46 -1.95 11.50 1.25
N MET A 47 -2.14 10.21 1.45
CA MET A 47 -1.81 9.20 0.43
C MET A 47 -2.73 9.30 -0.77
N GLU A 48 -4.01 9.61 -0.55
CA GLU A 48 -4.95 9.86 -1.64
C GLU A 48 -4.54 11.08 -2.46
N ALA A 49 -4.19 12.18 -1.80
CA ALA A 49 -3.71 13.39 -2.47
C ALA A 49 -2.45 13.11 -3.29
N LEU A 50 -1.51 12.36 -2.74
CA LEU A 50 -0.31 11.95 -3.46
C LEU A 50 -0.64 11.07 -4.66
N ALA A 51 -1.57 10.14 -4.50
CA ALA A 51 -2.02 9.27 -5.58
C ALA A 51 -2.62 10.08 -6.73
N HIS A 52 -3.47 11.06 -6.43
CA HIS A 52 -4.03 11.94 -7.45
C HIS A 52 -2.94 12.73 -8.17
N LYS A 53 -1.97 13.25 -7.43
CA LYS A 53 -0.85 14.01 -8.02
C LYS A 53 -0.01 13.14 -8.95
N LEU A 54 0.32 11.94 -8.52
CA LEU A 54 1.07 10.97 -9.34
C LEU A 54 0.28 10.57 -10.58
N ASN A 55 -1.01 10.30 -10.42
CA ASN A 55 -1.90 9.96 -11.51
C ASN A 55 -1.95 11.06 -12.57
N ASP A 56 -2.11 12.30 -12.16
CA ASP A 56 -2.15 13.45 -13.06
C ASP A 56 -0.81 13.66 -13.77
N THR A 57 0.29 13.53 -13.06
CA THR A 57 1.63 13.73 -13.61
C THR A 57 2.00 12.64 -14.62
N ILE A 58 1.65 11.39 -14.30
CA ILE A 58 1.98 10.23 -15.15
C ILE A 58 0.96 10.05 -16.27
N GLY A 59 -0.28 10.47 -16.06
CA GLY A 59 -1.36 10.28 -17.02
C GLY A 59 -1.92 8.86 -17.03
N ALA A 60 -1.93 8.20 -15.87
CA ALA A 60 -2.39 6.82 -15.74
C ALA A 60 -3.90 6.65 -15.90
N GLN A 61 -4.66 7.74 -15.83
CA GLN A 61 -6.13 7.73 -15.92
C GLN A 61 -6.79 6.81 -14.91
N ALA A 62 -6.19 6.69 -13.73
CA ALA A 62 -6.66 5.81 -12.67
C ALA A 62 -7.79 6.46 -11.88
N THR A 63 -8.67 5.63 -11.33
CA THR A 63 -9.64 6.00 -10.31
C THR A 63 -9.07 5.61 -8.95
N ILE A 64 -9.16 6.49 -7.97
CA ILE A 64 -8.54 6.28 -6.65
C ILE A 64 -9.62 6.38 -5.59
N THR A 65 -9.72 5.37 -4.73
CA THR A 65 -10.61 5.35 -3.57
C THR A 65 -9.84 4.92 -2.33
N THR A 66 -10.32 5.34 -1.17
CA THR A 66 -9.74 4.97 0.13
C THR A 66 -10.81 4.39 1.04
N THR A 67 -10.42 3.50 1.93
CA THR A 67 -11.33 2.90 2.90
C THR A 67 -10.56 2.36 4.10
N THR A 68 -11.21 2.28 5.25
CA THR A 68 -10.71 1.57 6.42
C THR A 68 -11.29 0.17 6.55
N ASP A 69 -12.19 -0.21 5.66
CA ASP A 69 -12.85 -1.52 5.65
C ASP A 69 -12.08 -2.48 4.73
N GLN A 70 -11.32 -3.39 5.31
CA GLN A 70 -10.48 -4.34 4.58
C GLN A 70 -11.30 -5.25 3.67
N LYS A 71 -12.40 -5.77 4.16
CA LYS A 71 -13.26 -6.66 3.37
C LYS A 71 -13.81 -5.94 2.15
N LYS A 72 -14.31 -4.73 2.35
CA LYS A 72 -14.85 -3.90 1.28
C LYS A 72 -13.79 -3.55 0.26
N SER A 73 -12.55 -3.28 0.71
CA SER A 73 -11.46 -2.92 -0.18
C SER A 73 -11.07 -4.03 -1.14
N MET A 74 -11.31 -5.28 -0.75
CA MET A 74 -10.96 -6.45 -1.56
C MET A 74 -12.08 -6.88 -2.50
N GLU A 75 -13.29 -6.33 -2.36
CA GLU A 75 -14.39 -6.67 -3.25
C GLU A 75 -14.08 -6.23 -4.68
N GLY A 76 -14.12 -7.18 -5.61
CA GLY A 76 -13.81 -6.93 -7.01
C GLY A 76 -12.36 -6.72 -7.35
N ALA A 77 -11.45 -6.90 -6.40
CA ALA A 77 -10.02 -6.73 -6.63
C ALA A 77 -9.47 -7.85 -7.53
N ASP A 78 -8.73 -7.46 -8.55
CA ASP A 78 -7.98 -8.39 -9.39
C ASP A 78 -6.64 -8.74 -8.74
N PHE A 79 -6.03 -7.77 -8.04
CA PHE A 79 -4.78 -7.93 -7.32
C PHE A 79 -4.87 -7.28 -5.95
N VAL A 80 -4.27 -7.91 -4.95
CA VAL A 80 -4.16 -7.37 -3.59
C VAL A 80 -2.69 -7.35 -3.20
N ILE A 81 -2.19 -6.17 -2.87
CA ILE A 81 -0.82 -5.99 -2.37
C ILE A 81 -0.91 -5.72 -0.88
N VAL A 82 -0.22 -6.51 -0.08
CA VAL A 82 -0.20 -6.35 1.38
C VAL A 82 1.09 -5.68 1.79
N CYS A 83 0.98 -4.53 2.43
CA CYS A 83 2.11 -3.71 2.85
C CYS A 83 1.85 -3.22 4.29
N ILE A 84 1.92 -4.15 5.23
CA ILE A 84 1.62 -3.88 6.64
C ILE A 84 2.75 -4.34 7.53
N SER A 85 2.83 -3.73 8.72
CA SER A 85 3.72 -4.16 9.80
C SER A 85 2.90 -4.31 11.07
N THR A 86 2.83 -5.53 11.61
CA THR A 86 2.12 -5.79 12.85
C THR A 86 3.00 -5.37 14.03
N GLY A 87 2.53 -4.39 14.84
CA GLY A 87 3.25 -3.88 15.99
C GLY A 87 4.39 -2.93 15.67
N ALA A 88 4.62 -2.59 14.39
CA ALA A 88 5.58 -1.59 13.93
C ALA A 88 6.98 -1.78 14.52
N PHE A 89 7.65 -0.71 14.96
CA PHE A 89 9.03 -0.78 15.47
C PHE A 89 9.17 -1.62 16.74
N ARG A 90 8.13 -1.67 17.56
CA ARG A 90 8.16 -2.47 18.80
C ARG A 90 8.24 -3.96 18.49
N SER A 91 7.45 -4.43 17.55
CA SER A 91 7.52 -5.83 17.11
C SER A 91 8.82 -6.12 16.35
N MET A 92 9.32 -5.15 15.58
CA MET A 92 10.60 -5.27 14.89
C MET A 92 11.74 -5.45 15.88
N ALA A 93 11.73 -4.73 17.00
CA ALA A 93 12.74 -4.89 18.04
C ALA A 93 12.75 -6.32 18.61
N VAL A 94 11.58 -6.91 18.85
CA VAL A 94 11.47 -8.30 19.30
C VAL A 94 11.97 -9.26 18.22
N ASP A 95 11.62 -9.03 16.96
CA ASP A 95 12.04 -9.86 15.82
C ASP A 95 13.56 -9.85 15.64
N LEU A 96 14.24 -8.77 16.02
CA LEU A 96 15.69 -8.67 15.97
C LEU A 96 16.35 -9.28 17.23
N ASP A 97 15.76 -9.03 18.41
CA ASP A 97 16.34 -9.43 19.69
C ASP A 97 16.25 -10.94 19.94
N VAL A 98 15.15 -11.57 19.58
CA VAL A 98 14.96 -13.01 19.81
C VAL A 98 15.98 -13.85 19.02
N PRO A 99 16.16 -13.66 17.71
CA PRO A 99 17.21 -14.38 16.98
C PRO A 99 18.61 -14.07 17.48
N ALA A 100 18.88 -12.80 17.86
CA ALA A 100 20.19 -12.39 18.36
C ALA A 100 20.54 -13.11 19.67
N ALA A 101 19.56 -13.36 20.54
CA ALA A 101 19.75 -14.11 21.79
C ALA A 101 20.18 -15.57 21.51
N HIS A 102 19.90 -16.09 20.33
CA HIS A 102 20.28 -17.43 19.87
C HIS A 102 21.48 -17.41 18.93
N GLY A 103 22.20 -16.30 18.83
CA GLY A 103 23.37 -16.17 17.95
C GLY A 103 23.05 -16.00 16.46
N ILE A 104 21.82 -15.66 16.12
CA ILE A 104 21.38 -15.46 14.75
C ILE A 104 21.20 -13.97 14.49
N THR A 105 21.83 -13.46 13.43
CA THR A 105 21.66 -12.07 13.00
C THR A 105 20.59 -11.99 11.92
N GLN A 106 19.53 -11.27 12.20
CA GLN A 106 18.47 -11.01 11.24
C GLN A 106 18.61 -9.60 10.68
N THR A 107 18.51 -9.46 9.37
CA THR A 107 18.45 -8.15 8.71
C THR A 107 17.01 -7.69 8.54
N VAL A 108 16.83 -6.38 8.51
CA VAL A 108 15.51 -5.76 8.35
C VAL A 108 15.16 -5.60 6.87
#